data_a1c9c55191c9228b2b34595aceae64a3
#
_entry.id   a1c9c55191c9228b2b34595aceae64a3
#
_cell.length_a   1.000
_cell.length_b   1.000
_cell.length_c   1.000
_cell.angle_alpha   90.00
_cell.angle_beta   90.00
_cell.angle_gamma   90.00
#
_symmetry.space_group_name_H-M   'P 1'
#
loop_
_entity.id
_entity.type
_entity.pdbx_description
1 polymer ?
#
loop_
_entity_poly.entity_id
_entity_poly.type
_entity_poly.pdbx_seq_one_letter_code
_entity_poly.pdbx_strand_id
1 'polypeptide(L)'
;MKAAEDQVVEDEAGYQDDENMADLKKLKSVGICTVKGIQMTTRRALCNIKGLSEAKVDKIKEAAGKILTNGFLTAFEYSAKRKQVFHIMTGSLEFELRFAPTFFRNLQMFFHGFLSFSPCLCCSPVTAQLPGEDGYTGGKVIFIDTENTFRPDRLKDIADRFNVDHDAVLDNVLYARAYTSEHQMELLDFVAAKFHEEGGVFKLLIIDSIMALFRVDFSGRGELAERQQKLAQMLSRLQKISEEYNVAVFVTNQMTADPGAGMTFQADPKKPIGGHILAHASTTRISLRKGRGELRIAKIFDSPDMPENEATFAITPGGIADAKE
;
A
#
# COMPACT_ATOMS: atom_id res chain seq x y z
N MET A 1 49.96 -33.24 7.34
CA MET A 1 48.65 -33.68 6.83
C MET A 1 47.47 -32.97 7.54
N LYS A 2 47.47 -32.76 8.87
CA LYS A 2 46.38 -32.03 9.56
C LYS A 2 46.18 -30.57 9.16
N ALA A 3 47.28 -29.86 8.88
CA ALA A 3 47.19 -28.43 8.51
C ALA A 3 46.58 -28.16 7.11
N ALA A 4 46.67 -29.16 6.20
CA ALA A 4 46.09 -29.04 4.87
C ALA A 4 44.58 -29.33 4.84
N GLU A 5 44.11 -30.24 5.74
CA GLU A 5 42.68 -30.56 5.88
C GLU A 5 41.89 -29.36 6.52
N ASP A 6 42.51 -28.69 7.52
CA ASP A 6 41.89 -27.51 8.17
C ASP A 6 41.80 -26.32 7.21
N GLN A 7 42.76 -26.12 6.32
CA GLN A 7 42.75 -25.02 5.33
C GLN A 7 41.69 -25.25 4.23
N VAL A 8 41.48 -26.49 3.79
CA VAL A 8 40.44 -26.85 2.81
C VAL A 8 39.03 -26.64 3.37
N VAL A 9 38.83 -26.94 4.66
CA VAL A 9 37.55 -26.73 5.33
C VAL A 9 37.24 -25.23 5.54
N GLU A 10 38.24 -24.40 5.86
CA GLU A 10 38.09 -22.95 5.96
C GLU A 10 37.82 -22.31 4.60
N ASP A 11 38.49 -22.77 3.53
CA ASP A 11 38.27 -22.25 2.17
C ASP A 11 36.88 -22.65 1.62
N GLU A 12 36.40 -23.87 1.91
CA GLU A 12 35.03 -24.27 1.54
C GLU A 12 33.96 -23.51 2.31
N ALA A 13 34.16 -23.22 3.60
CA ALA A 13 33.25 -22.41 4.40
C ALA A 13 33.18 -20.96 3.90
N GLY A 14 34.35 -20.36 3.60
CA GLY A 14 34.41 -19.01 3.03
C GLY A 14 33.77 -18.91 1.65
N TYR A 15 33.94 -19.89 0.79
CA TYR A 15 33.32 -19.92 -0.53
C TYR A 15 31.80 -20.09 -0.46
N GLN A 16 31.32 -20.88 0.50
CA GLN A 16 29.88 -21.09 0.74
C GLN A 16 29.20 -19.84 1.30
N ASP A 17 29.88 -19.06 2.12
CA ASP A 17 29.40 -17.77 2.64
C ASP A 17 29.30 -16.71 1.54
N ASP A 18 30.27 -16.63 0.64
CA ASP A 18 30.25 -15.72 -0.50
C ASP A 18 29.13 -16.05 -1.50
N GLU A 19 28.87 -17.32 -1.76
CA GLU A 19 27.75 -17.77 -2.61
C GLU A 19 26.39 -17.45 -1.99
N ASN A 20 26.24 -17.64 -0.69
CA ASN A 20 25.04 -17.29 0.06
C ASN A 20 24.78 -15.77 0.06
N MET A 21 25.84 -14.97 0.21
CA MET A 21 25.74 -13.51 0.13
C MET A 21 25.36 -13.03 -1.27
N ALA A 22 25.83 -13.69 -2.33
CA ALA A 22 25.44 -13.38 -3.71
C ALA A 22 23.95 -13.68 -3.96
N ASP A 23 23.44 -14.78 -3.41
CA ASP A 23 22.03 -15.17 -3.54
C ASP A 23 21.11 -14.24 -2.74
N LEU A 24 21.55 -13.77 -1.56
CA LEU A 24 20.84 -12.73 -0.79
C LEU A 24 20.75 -11.41 -1.55
N LYS A 25 21.82 -10.99 -2.23
CA LYS A 25 21.81 -9.79 -3.08
C LYS A 25 20.80 -9.92 -4.23
N LYS A 26 20.70 -11.10 -4.86
CA LYS A 26 19.71 -11.37 -5.92
C LYS A 26 18.28 -11.30 -5.41
N LEU A 27 17.99 -11.83 -4.22
CA LEU A 27 16.67 -11.73 -3.59
C LEU A 27 16.33 -10.27 -3.29
N LYS A 28 17.27 -9.52 -2.69
CA LYS A 28 17.06 -8.09 -2.38
C LYS A 28 16.84 -7.24 -3.62
N SER A 29 17.50 -7.53 -4.74
CA SER A 29 17.34 -6.77 -6.00
C SER A 29 15.94 -6.87 -6.62
N VAL A 30 15.15 -7.87 -6.22
CA VAL A 30 13.73 -8.02 -6.63
C VAL A 30 12.77 -7.73 -5.46
N GLY A 31 13.24 -7.00 -4.45
CA GLY A 31 12.44 -6.56 -3.31
C GLY A 31 12.02 -7.67 -2.35
N ILE A 32 12.74 -8.81 -2.32
CA ILE A 32 12.54 -9.86 -1.33
C ILE A 32 13.62 -9.71 -0.27
N CYS A 33 13.29 -9.00 0.82
CA CYS A 33 14.24 -8.59 1.85
C CYS A 33 14.08 -9.35 3.16
N THR A 34 12.98 -10.08 3.36
CA THR A 34 12.68 -10.77 4.61
C THR A 34 12.41 -12.27 4.41
N VAL A 35 12.56 -13.05 5.47
CA VAL A 35 12.19 -14.47 5.48
C VAL A 35 10.70 -14.67 5.20
N LYS A 36 9.86 -13.74 5.68
CA LYS A 36 8.41 -13.73 5.40
C LYS A 36 8.15 -13.48 3.91
N GLY A 37 8.89 -12.56 3.28
CA GLY A 37 8.83 -12.30 1.84
C GLY A 37 9.19 -13.53 1.01
N ILE A 38 10.19 -14.31 1.43
CA ILE A 38 10.53 -15.60 0.80
C ILE A 38 9.34 -16.58 0.89
N GLN A 39 8.71 -16.69 2.06
CA GLN A 39 7.56 -17.60 2.23
C GLN A 39 6.36 -17.19 1.39
N MET A 40 6.08 -15.89 1.28
CA MET A 40 4.99 -15.33 0.49
C MET A 40 5.22 -15.40 -1.03
N THR A 41 6.44 -15.72 -1.48
CA THR A 41 6.80 -15.82 -2.89
C THR A 41 6.74 -17.27 -3.35
N THR A 42 6.13 -17.55 -4.51
CA THR A 42 6.03 -18.90 -5.04
C THR A 42 7.39 -19.42 -5.50
N ARG A 43 7.60 -20.76 -5.47
CA ARG A 43 8.82 -21.40 -6.01
C ARG A 43 9.10 -20.98 -7.44
N ARG A 44 8.08 -20.98 -8.29
CA ARG A 44 8.18 -20.54 -9.69
C ARG A 44 8.70 -19.11 -9.82
N ALA A 45 8.20 -18.19 -9.00
CA ALA A 45 8.65 -16.79 -9.01
C ALA A 45 10.11 -16.66 -8.56
N LEU A 46 10.53 -17.43 -7.54
CA LEU A 46 11.92 -17.47 -7.09
C LEU A 46 12.86 -18.05 -8.15
N CYS A 47 12.44 -19.09 -8.87
CA CYS A 47 13.21 -19.69 -9.96
C CYS A 47 13.38 -18.75 -11.17
N ASN A 48 12.50 -17.77 -11.35
CA ASN A 48 12.62 -16.76 -12.39
C ASN A 48 13.72 -15.71 -12.11
N ILE A 49 14.24 -15.67 -10.89
CA ILE A 49 15.33 -14.76 -10.52
C ILE A 49 16.63 -15.30 -11.13
N LYS A 50 17.32 -14.46 -11.94
CA LYS A 50 18.57 -14.82 -12.59
C LYS A 50 19.60 -15.35 -11.59
N GLY A 51 20.07 -16.59 -11.80
CA GLY A 51 21.11 -17.22 -11.01
C GLY A 51 20.62 -17.92 -9.74
N LEU A 52 19.31 -18.12 -9.57
CA LEU A 52 18.73 -19.03 -8.59
C LEU A 52 18.25 -20.30 -9.30
N SER A 53 18.92 -21.42 -9.06
CA SER A 53 18.47 -22.73 -9.54
C SER A 53 17.35 -23.28 -8.67
N GLU A 54 16.57 -24.22 -9.20
CA GLU A 54 15.48 -24.88 -8.49
C GLU A 54 15.96 -25.53 -7.17
N ALA A 55 17.12 -26.21 -7.19
CA ALA A 55 17.72 -26.79 -6.00
C ALA A 55 18.10 -25.74 -4.92
N LYS A 56 18.59 -24.56 -5.33
CA LYS A 56 18.85 -23.44 -4.41
C LYS A 56 17.55 -22.89 -3.83
N VAL A 57 16.53 -22.71 -4.66
CA VAL A 57 15.21 -22.24 -4.23
C VAL A 57 14.59 -23.18 -3.20
N ASP A 58 14.72 -24.50 -3.38
CA ASP A 58 14.22 -25.47 -2.43
C ASP A 58 14.93 -25.38 -1.09
N LYS A 59 16.25 -25.26 -1.07
CA LYS A 59 17.04 -25.05 0.15
C LYS A 59 16.65 -23.75 0.88
N ILE A 60 16.48 -22.65 0.13
CA ILE A 60 16.07 -21.35 0.68
C ILE A 60 14.67 -21.46 1.31
N LYS A 61 13.72 -22.11 0.62
CA LYS A 61 12.36 -22.34 1.13
C LYS A 61 12.33 -23.22 2.37
N GLU A 62 13.14 -24.28 2.38
CA GLU A 62 13.26 -25.16 3.54
C GLU A 62 13.84 -24.41 4.75
N ALA A 63 14.92 -23.65 4.55
CA ALA A 63 15.52 -22.83 5.60
C ALA A 63 14.53 -21.78 6.14
N ALA A 64 13.80 -21.08 5.24
CA ALA A 64 12.77 -20.13 5.63
C ALA A 64 11.63 -20.80 6.44
N GLY A 65 11.24 -22.02 6.07
CA GLY A 65 10.23 -22.80 6.80
C GLY A 65 10.67 -23.26 8.20
N LYS A 66 11.98 -23.40 8.43
CA LYS A 66 12.53 -23.72 9.76
C LYS A 66 12.54 -22.51 10.69
N ILE A 67 12.72 -21.29 10.13
CA ILE A 67 12.77 -20.06 10.92
C ILE A 67 11.36 -19.57 11.27
N LEU A 68 10.44 -19.61 10.31
CA LEU A 68 9.06 -19.20 10.51
C LEU A 68 8.14 -20.41 10.47
N THR A 69 7.55 -20.73 11.58
CA THR A 69 6.54 -21.79 11.66
C THR A 69 5.28 -21.39 10.89
N ASN A 70 5.02 -22.09 9.78
CA ASN A 70 3.79 -21.96 8.99
C ASN A 70 2.70 -22.86 9.60
N GLY A 71 2.36 -22.64 10.87
CA GLY A 71 1.34 -23.40 11.57
C GLY A 71 -0.02 -22.71 11.61
N PHE A 72 -1.04 -23.47 11.98
CA PHE A 72 -2.32 -22.90 12.35
C PHE A 72 -2.14 -22.10 13.64
N LEU A 73 -2.78 -20.94 13.68
CA LEU A 73 -2.91 -20.10 14.88
C LEU A 73 -4.32 -20.24 15.40
N THR A 74 -4.48 -20.23 16.70
CA THR A 74 -5.80 -20.09 17.31
C THR A 74 -6.34 -18.69 17.05
N ALA A 75 -7.67 -18.53 17.07
CA ALA A 75 -8.28 -17.18 16.94
C ALA A 75 -7.81 -16.22 18.05
N PHE A 76 -7.48 -16.76 19.23
CA PHE A 76 -6.93 -15.98 20.34
C PHE A 76 -5.52 -15.43 20.00
N GLU A 77 -4.61 -16.27 19.52
CA GLU A 77 -3.27 -15.84 19.09
C GLU A 77 -3.33 -14.85 17.93
N TYR A 78 -4.25 -15.09 16.97
CA TYR A 78 -4.46 -14.17 15.87
C TYR A 78 -5.02 -12.82 16.32
N SER A 79 -5.93 -12.80 17.31
CA SER A 79 -6.43 -11.58 17.93
C SER A 79 -5.31 -10.75 18.57
N ALA A 80 -4.35 -11.40 19.24
CA ALA A 80 -3.17 -10.72 19.79
C ALA A 80 -2.31 -10.07 18.68
N LYS A 81 -2.14 -10.73 17.53
CA LYS A 81 -1.47 -10.13 16.36
C LYS A 81 -2.24 -8.94 15.78
N ARG A 82 -3.57 -8.99 15.79
CA ARG A 82 -4.40 -7.88 15.30
C ARG A 82 -4.29 -6.61 16.16
N LYS A 83 -3.98 -6.73 17.44
CA LYS A 83 -3.73 -5.58 18.33
C LYS A 83 -2.48 -4.77 17.95
N GLN A 84 -1.60 -5.33 17.11
CA GLN A 84 -0.43 -4.59 16.59
C GLN A 84 -0.78 -3.70 15.39
N VAL A 85 -2.01 -3.76 14.91
CA VAL A 85 -2.49 -2.88 13.83
C VAL A 85 -2.78 -1.52 14.41
N PHE A 86 -2.17 -0.51 13.85
CA PHE A 86 -2.35 0.88 14.24
C PHE A 86 -3.44 1.57 13.43
N HIS A 87 -3.90 2.72 13.91
CA HIS A 87 -4.89 3.55 13.24
C HIS A 87 -4.28 4.90 12.86
N ILE A 88 -4.50 5.35 11.63
CA ILE A 88 -4.10 6.68 11.15
C ILE A 88 -5.35 7.56 11.12
N MET A 89 -5.31 8.71 11.74
CA MET A 89 -6.42 9.65 11.76
C MET A 89 -6.61 10.32 10.38
N THR A 90 -7.83 10.69 10.05
CA THR A 90 -8.15 11.42 8.82
C THR A 90 -8.10 12.93 9.03
N GLY A 91 -8.29 13.37 10.26
CA GLY A 91 -8.40 14.78 10.66
C GLY A 91 -9.85 15.29 10.75
N SER A 92 -10.85 14.43 10.56
CA SER A 92 -12.26 14.70 10.83
C SER A 92 -12.79 13.70 11.84
N LEU A 93 -13.24 14.20 12.98
CA LEU A 93 -13.80 13.38 14.05
C LEU A 93 -15.07 12.66 13.60
N GLU A 94 -15.94 13.31 12.85
CA GLU A 94 -17.14 12.69 12.30
C GLU A 94 -16.80 11.52 11.37
N PHE A 95 -15.78 11.71 10.52
CA PHE A 95 -15.30 10.66 9.65
C PHE A 95 -14.75 9.47 10.46
N GLU A 96 -13.98 9.74 11.49
CA GLU A 96 -13.40 8.73 12.36
C GLU A 96 -14.44 7.98 13.17
N LEU A 97 -15.40 8.66 13.79
CA LEU A 97 -16.49 8.05 14.56
C LEU A 97 -17.40 7.14 13.71
N ARG A 98 -17.61 7.50 12.45
CA ARG A 98 -18.46 6.71 11.54
C ARG A 98 -17.71 5.56 10.85
N PHE A 99 -16.41 5.67 10.73
CA PHE A 99 -15.55 4.74 10.00
C PHE A 99 -14.46 4.09 10.86
N ALA A 100 -14.42 4.35 12.17
CA ALA A 100 -13.56 3.64 13.09
C ALA A 100 -14.16 2.25 13.41
N PRO A 101 -13.39 1.22 13.58
CA PRO A 101 -11.97 1.03 13.90
C PRO A 101 -11.18 0.21 12.88
N THR A 102 -11.53 0.20 11.60
CA THR A 102 -10.98 -0.75 10.62
C THR A 102 -10.08 -0.11 9.57
N PHE A 103 -9.63 1.11 9.80
CA PHE A 103 -9.09 1.96 8.75
C PHE A 103 -7.73 1.51 8.15
N PHE A 104 -7.02 0.44 8.58
CA PHE A 104 -5.60 0.47 8.25
C PHE A 104 -4.85 -0.85 8.04
N ARG A 105 -5.28 -1.69 7.09
CA ARG A 105 -4.32 -2.59 6.41
C ARG A 105 -4.33 -2.46 4.90
N ASN A 106 -5.46 -2.22 4.28
CA ASN A 106 -5.60 -2.03 2.84
C ASN A 106 -6.85 -1.21 2.58
N LEU A 107 -6.73 0.10 2.63
CA LEU A 107 -7.82 0.99 2.30
C LEU A 107 -7.76 1.40 0.84
N GLN A 108 -8.83 1.25 0.12
CA GLN A 108 -9.00 1.85 -1.20
C GLN A 108 -10.10 2.89 -1.16
N MET A 109 -9.78 4.10 -1.59
CA MET A 109 -10.76 5.16 -1.78
C MET A 109 -11.09 5.29 -3.26
N PHE A 110 -12.38 5.39 -3.59
CA PHE A 110 -12.86 5.68 -4.93
C PHE A 110 -13.29 7.14 -5.01
N PHE A 111 -12.76 7.86 -5.99
CA PHE A 111 -13.16 9.25 -6.22
C PHE A 111 -14.30 9.34 -7.21
N HIS A 112 -15.35 10.07 -6.83
CA HIS A 112 -16.47 10.42 -7.70
C HIS A 112 -16.27 11.83 -8.26
N GLY A 113 -15.89 11.94 -9.53
CA GLY A 113 -15.90 13.21 -10.26
C GLY A 113 -14.60 14.00 -10.29
N PHE A 114 -14.43 14.67 -11.38
CA PHE A 114 -13.31 15.50 -11.79
C PHE A 114 -12.80 16.47 -10.71
N LEU A 115 -11.49 16.51 -10.50
CA LEU A 115 -10.67 17.67 -10.10
C LEU A 115 -10.61 18.16 -8.64
N SER A 116 -11.12 17.51 -7.58
CA SER A 116 -11.08 18.19 -6.28
C SER A 116 -10.82 17.34 -5.03
N PHE A 117 -10.21 16.18 -5.12
CA PHE A 117 -9.95 15.33 -3.94
C PHE A 117 -8.48 15.15 -3.55
N SER A 118 -7.56 15.76 -4.29
CA SER A 118 -6.14 15.87 -3.92
C SER A 118 -5.92 16.35 -2.47
N PRO A 119 -6.76 17.27 -1.91
CA PRO A 119 -6.63 17.70 -0.53
C PRO A 119 -6.84 16.58 0.52
N CYS A 120 -7.68 15.58 0.23
CA CYS A 120 -7.86 14.43 1.13
C CYS A 120 -6.58 13.61 1.23
N LEU A 121 -5.90 13.42 0.09
CA LEU A 121 -4.64 12.69 0.01
C LEU A 121 -3.49 13.39 0.72
N CYS A 122 -3.49 14.73 0.73
CA CYS A 122 -2.45 15.48 1.42
C CYS A 122 -2.61 15.48 2.95
N CYS A 123 -3.81 15.20 3.48
CA CYS A 123 -4.03 15.13 4.92
C CYS A 123 -3.39 13.88 5.53
N SER A 124 -3.59 12.72 4.91
CA SER A 124 -3.08 11.44 5.42
C SER A 124 -1.56 11.39 5.62
N PRO A 125 -0.70 11.98 4.76
CA PRO A 125 0.74 12.06 5.01
C PRO A 125 1.11 12.84 6.27
N VAL A 126 0.35 13.86 6.65
CA VAL A 126 0.60 14.63 7.87
C VAL A 126 0.06 13.88 9.09
N THR A 127 -1.19 13.40 9.02
CA THR A 127 -1.82 12.71 10.16
C THR A 127 -1.14 11.38 10.49
N ALA A 128 -0.55 10.69 9.50
CA ALA A 128 0.24 9.48 9.72
C ALA A 128 1.52 9.72 10.53
N GLN A 129 1.97 10.96 10.65
CA GLN A 129 3.15 11.33 11.43
C GLN A 129 2.79 11.74 12.87
N LEU A 130 1.50 11.94 13.16
CA LEU A 130 1.04 12.35 14.48
C LEU A 130 0.95 11.14 15.41
N PRO A 131 1.23 11.32 16.71
CA PRO A 131 0.94 10.28 17.68
C PRO A 131 -0.58 10.06 17.77
N GLY A 132 -0.97 8.82 17.92
CA GLY A 132 -2.37 8.40 17.98
C GLY A 132 -2.67 7.56 19.21
N GLU A 133 -3.83 6.91 19.17
CA GLU A 133 -4.27 5.98 20.21
C GLU A 133 -3.44 4.68 20.19
N ASP A 134 -3.61 3.86 21.23
CA ASP A 134 -2.97 2.53 21.37
C ASP A 134 -1.43 2.53 21.25
N GLY A 135 -0.77 3.65 21.57
CA GLY A 135 0.69 3.75 21.53
C GLY A 135 1.26 3.98 20.12
N TYR A 136 0.45 4.40 19.18
CA TYR A 136 0.92 4.81 17.85
C TYR A 136 1.77 6.08 17.96
N THR A 137 3.02 6.00 17.52
CA THR A 137 4.01 7.08 17.64
C THR A 137 4.18 7.92 16.37
N GLY A 138 3.35 7.67 15.36
CA GLY A 138 3.54 8.25 14.04
C GLY A 138 4.61 7.51 13.22
N GLY A 139 4.76 7.90 11.97
CA GLY A 139 5.80 7.35 11.11
C GLY A 139 5.87 8.01 9.74
N LYS A 140 6.91 7.63 8.98
CA LYS A 140 7.15 8.13 7.63
C LYS A 140 6.14 7.59 6.63
N VAL A 141 6.02 8.29 5.51
CA VAL A 141 5.08 7.99 4.44
C VAL A 141 5.82 7.88 3.11
N ILE A 142 5.43 6.93 2.27
CA ILE A 142 5.80 6.91 0.85
C ILE A 142 4.59 7.31 0.03
N PHE A 143 4.79 8.25 -0.90
CA PHE A 143 3.77 8.72 -1.83
C PHE A 143 4.20 8.44 -3.27
N ILE A 144 3.47 7.56 -3.97
CA ILE A 144 3.66 7.29 -5.39
C ILE A 144 2.59 8.04 -6.18
N ASP A 145 3.02 9.00 -7.00
CA ASP A 145 2.16 9.85 -7.80
C ASP A 145 2.18 9.42 -9.28
N THR A 146 1.01 9.14 -9.85
CA THR A 146 0.85 8.78 -11.26
C THR A 146 0.24 9.89 -12.12
N GLU A 147 -0.34 10.92 -11.49
CA GLU A 147 -1.08 11.98 -12.18
C GLU A 147 -0.47 13.39 -12.02
N ASN A 148 0.65 13.51 -11.28
CA ASN A 148 1.31 14.79 -10.97
C ASN A 148 0.41 15.74 -10.13
N THR A 149 -0.26 15.16 -9.14
CA THR A 149 -1.21 15.90 -8.29
C THR A 149 -0.65 16.26 -6.92
N PHE A 150 0.49 15.71 -6.53
CA PHE A 150 1.13 15.98 -5.25
C PHE A 150 1.56 17.45 -5.12
N ARG A 151 1.25 18.07 -3.98
CA ARG A 151 1.55 19.48 -3.69
C ARG A 151 2.16 19.60 -2.29
N PRO A 152 3.50 19.76 -2.19
CA PRO A 152 4.19 19.93 -0.90
C PRO A 152 3.69 21.10 -0.07
N ASP A 153 3.36 22.23 -0.70
CA ASP A 153 2.85 23.42 0.02
C ASP A 153 1.55 23.11 0.77
N ARG A 154 0.75 22.18 0.24
CA ARG A 154 -0.46 21.73 0.91
C ARG A 154 -0.18 20.96 2.20
N LEU A 155 0.95 20.26 2.29
CA LEU A 155 1.37 19.60 3.52
C LEU A 155 1.73 20.61 4.61
N LYS A 156 2.33 21.75 4.24
CA LYS A 156 2.65 22.85 5.17
C LYS A 156 1.38 23.45 5.76
N ASP A 157 0.38 23.80 4.92
CA ASP A 157 -0.90 24.32 5.38
C ASP A 157 -1.61 23.37 6.36
N ILE A 158 -1.47 22.06 6.15
CA ILE A 158 -2.04 21.05 7.03
C ILE A 158 -1.20 20.91 8.33
N ALA A 159 0.12 20.98 8.22
CA ALA A 159 1.03 20.94 9.34
C ALA A 159 0.77 22.10 10.32
N ASP A 160 0.49 23.31 9.84
CA ASP A 160 0.08 24.46 10.64
C ASP A 160 -1.12 24.16 11.54
N ARG A 161 -2.12 23.49 11.00
CA ARG A 161 -3.32 23.10 11.79
C ARG A 161 -2.98 22.17 12.96
N PHE A 162 -2.01 21.29 12.80
CA PHE A 162 -1.63 20.32 13.81
C PHE A 162 -0.43 20.77 14.67
N ASN A 163 0.05 22.01 14.49
CA ASN A 163 1.22 22.56 15.17
C ASN A 163 2.47 21.67 15.05
N VAL A 164 2.74 21.13 13.88
CA VAL A 164 3.93 20.35 13.56
C VAL A 164 4.86 21.14 12.65
N ASP A 165 6.15 20.87 12.81
CA ASP A 165 7.19 21.53 12.03
C ASP A 165 7.10 21.15 10.54
N HIS A 166 7.15 22.16 9.65
CA HIS A 166 6.98 21.99 8.20
C HIS A 166 8.09 21.14 7.59
N ASP A 167 9.34 21.42 7.98
CA ASP A 167 10.47 20.75 7.37
C ASP A 167 10.51 19.28 7.82
N ALA A 168 10.21 19.01 9.09
CA ALA A 168 10.09 17.65 9.60
C ALA A 168 8.99 16.87 8.89
N VAL A 169 7.82 17.50 8.65
CA VAL A 169 6.72 16.85 7.91
C VAL A 169 7.13 16.53 6.48
N LEU A 170 7.82 17.43 5.80
CA LEU A 170 8.26 17.23 4.42
C LEU A 170 9.35 16.16 4.32
N ASP A 171 10.31 16.13 5.23
CA ASP A 171 11.41 15.13 5.29
C ASP A 171 10.89 13.71 5.55
N ASN A 172 9.76 13.59 6.22
CA ASN A 172 9.13 12.31 6.52
C ASN A 172 8.22 11.78 5.39
N VAL A 173 8.08 12.50 4.27
CA VAL A 173 7.32 12.05 3.10
C VAL A 173 8.25 11.81 1.93
N LEU A 174 8.51 10.55 1.62
CA LEU A 174 9.23 10.17 0.41
C LEU A 174 8.30 10.20 -0.79
N TYR A 175 8.64 10.99 -1.80
CA TYR A 175 7.86 11.15 -3.02
C TYR A 175 8.52 10.43 -4.19
N ALA A 176 7.72 9.69 -4.97
CA ALA A 176 8.14 9.09 -6.22
C ALA A 176 7.11 9.33 -7.32
N ARG A 177 7.57 9.73 -8.51
CA ARG A 177 6.73 9.87 -9.70
C ARG A 177 6.80 8.63 -10.55
N ALA A 178 5.66 7.99 -10.83
CA ALA A 178 5.55 6.93 -11.82
C ALA A 178 5.12 7.49 -13.19
N TYR A 179 5.73 7.02 -14.26
CA TYR A 179 5.44 7.49 -15.63
C TYR A 179 4.77 6.43 -16.50
N THR A 180 4.97 5.15 -16.20
CA THR A 180 4.37 3.99 -16.87
C THR A 180 3.88 2.99 -15.84
N SER A 181 2.98 2.11 -16.23
CA SER A 181 2.50 1.03 -15.37
C SER A 181 3.62 0.06 -14.97
N GLU A 182 4.63 -0.14 -15.85
CA GLU A 182 5.81 -0.93 -15.53
C GLU A 182 6.67 -0.25 -14.46
N HIS A 183 6.96 1.04 -14.64
CA HIS A 183 7.68 1.83 -13.63
C HIS A 183 6.93 1.86 -12.28
N GLN A 184 5.59 1.93 -12.32
CA GLN A 184 4.77 1.85 -11.10
C GLN A 184 4.95 0.50 -10.38
N MET A 185 5.10 -0.60 -11.12
CA MET A 185 5.39 -1.93 -10.56
C MET A 185 6.81 -2.02 -9.98
N GLU A 186 7.81 -1.47 -10.69
CA GLU A 186 9.21 -1.45 -10.26
C GLU A 186 9.40 -0.64 -8.96
N LEU A 187 8.68 0.48 -8.82
CA LEU A 187 8.72 1.28 -7.60
C LEU A 187 8.34 0.49 -6.35
N LEU A 188 7.52 -0.56 -6.47
CA LEU A 188 7.19 -1.41 -5.32
C LEU A 188 8.40 -2.21 -4.81
N ASP A 189 9.40 -2.49 -5.65
CA ASP A 189 10.65 -3.14 -5.23
C ASP A 189 11.49 -2.19 -4.38
N PHE A 190 11.55 -0.91 -4.79
CA PHE A 190 12.22 0.14 -4.00
C PHE A 190 11.48 0.43 -2.70
N VAL A 191 10.14 0.42 -2.70
CA VAL A 191 9.33 0.56 -1.48
C VAL A 191 9.65 -0.55 -0.49
N ALA A 192 9.67 -1.81 -0.94
CA ALA A 192 10.00 -2.95 -0.08
C ALA A 192 11.42 -2.85 0.49
N ALA A 193 12.39 -2.42 -0.34
CA ALA A 193 13.76 -2.20 0.11
C ALA A 193 13.85 -1.09 1.18
N LYS A 194 13.15 0.04 0.98
CA LYS A 194 13.09 1.14 1.95
C LYS A 194 12.44 0.72 3.27
N PHE A 195 11.35 -0.03 3.21
CA PHE A 195 10.69 -0.54 4.42
C PHE A 195 11.59 -1.51 5.20
N HIS A 196 12.46 -2.23 4.50
CA HIS A 196 13.43 -3.11 5.12
C HIS A 196 14.61 -2.34 5.72
N GLU A 197 15.15 -1.36 4.99
CA GLU A 197 16.29 -0.52 5.45
C GLU A 197 15.95 0.26 6.72
N GLU A 198 14.77 0.85 6.77
CA GLU A 198 14.27 1.66 7.89
C GLU A 198 13.14 0.91 8.62
N GLY A 199 13.43 -0.28 9.13
CA GLY A 199 12.44 -1.19 9.70
C GLY A 199 11.50 -0.55 10.73
N GLY A 200 10.20 -0.58 10.45
CA GLY A 200 9.15 -0.10 11.37
C GLY A 200 8.91 1.42 11.39
N VAL A 201 9.75 2.21 10.71
CA VAL A 201 9.62 3.68 10.65
C VAL A 201 8.49 4.12 9.72
N PHE A 202 8.31 3.42 8.60
CA PHE A 202 7.22 3.70 7.67
C PHE A 202 5.89 3.13 8.16
N LYS A 203 4.82 3.92 8.01
CA LYS A 203 3.46 3.53 8.43
C LYS A 203 2.44 3.60 7.31
N LEU A 204 2.69 4.38 6.25
CA LEU A 204 1.73 4.60 5.19
C LEU A 204 2.39 4.58 3.81
N LEU A 205 1.78 3.85 2.89
CA LEU A 205 2.06 3.88 1.46
C LEU A 205 0.84 4.41 0.73
N ILE A 206 1.00 5.48 -0.04
CA ILE A 206 -0.06 6.09 -0.85
C ILE A 206 0.27 5.90 -2.34
N ILE A 207 -0.73 5.52 -3.13
CA ILE A 207 -0.63 5.46 -4.60
C ILE A 207 -1.78 6.25 -5.21
N ASP A 208 -1.46 7.35 -5.86
CA ASP A 208 -2.42 8.25 -6.50
C ASP A 208 -2.12 8.39 -8.01
N SER A 209 -2.85 7.70 -8.87
CA SER A 209 -3.88 6.68 -8.67
C SER A 209 -3.39 5.31 -9.14
N ILE A 210 -4.01 4.24 -8.62
CA ILE A 210 -3.64 2.86 -8.98
C ILE A 210 -3.86 2.54 -10.45
N MET A 211 -4.86 3.16 -11.08
CA MET A 211 -5.36 2.80 -12.41
C MET A 211 -4.97 3.74 -13.54
N ALA A 212 -4.49 4.95 -13.28
CA ALA A 212 -4.27 5.96 -14.31
C ALA A 212 -3.35 5.45 -15.43
N LEU A 213 -2.18 4.96 -15.07
CA LEU A 213 -1.18 4.46 -16.04
C LEU A 213 -1.63 3.18 -16.75
N PHE A 214 -2.25 2.24 -16.04
CA PHE A 214 -2.78 1.02 -16.64
C PHE A 214 -3.86 1.29 -17.70
N ARG A 215 -4.58 2.41 -17.61
CA ARG A 215 -5.55 2.79 -18.64
C ARG A 215 -4.90 3.33 -19.90
N VAL A 216 -3.78 4.01 -19.77
CA VAL A 216 -3.05 4.59 -20.90
C VAL A 216 -2.25 3.51 -21.61
N ASP A 217 -1.48 2.73 -20.85
CA ASP A 217 -0.56 1.71 -21.41
C ASP A 217 -1.31 0.53 -22.05
N PHE A 218 -2.54 0.22 -21.58
CA PHE A 218 -3.39 -0.87 -22.08
C PHE A 218 -4.72 -0.32 -22.58
N SER A 219 -4.69 0.46 -23.66
CA SER A 219 -5.86 1.12 -24.24
C SER A 219 -6.47 0.36 -25.44
N GLY A 220 -5.77 -0.66 -25.97
CA GLY A 220 -6.14 -1.41 -27.15
C GLY A 220 -7.34 -2.36 -26.91
N ARG A 221 -8.08 -2.64 -28.03
CA ARG A 221 -9.12 -3.67 -28.02
C ARG A 221 -8.44 -5.03 -27.87
N GLY A 222 -8.75 -5.77 -26.79
CA GLY A 222 -8.14 -7.06 -26.49
C GLY A 222 -7.08 -7.04 -25.39
N GLU A 223 -6.54 -5.88 -25.01
CA GLU A 223 -5.54 -5.75 -23.94
C GLU A 223 -6.15 -5.77 -22.53
N LEU A 224 -7.47 -5.81 -22.43
CA LEU A 224 -8.18 -5.82 -21.15
C LEU A 224 -7.71 -6.97 -20.24
N ALA A 225 -7.49 -8.16 -20.79
CA ALA A 225 -7.07 -9.33 -20.01
C ALA A 225 -5.66 -9.14 -19.43
N GLU A 226 -4.73 -8.63 -20.23
CA GLU A 226 -3.37 -8.34 -19.80
C GLU A 226 -3.35 -7.25 -18.73
N ARG A 227 -4.07 -6.16 -18.95
CA ARG A 227 -4.24 -5.09 -17.95
C ARG A 227 -4.74 -5.64 -16.62
N GLN A 228 -5.76 -6.49 -16.65
CA GLN A 228 -6.33 -7.10 -15.45
C GLN A 228 -5.33 -8.03 -14.76
N GLN A 229 -4.54 -8.78 -15.51
CA GLN A 229 -3.50 -9.65 -14.96
C GLN A 229 -2.40 -8.85 -14.28
N LYS A 230 -1.89 -7.80 -14.92
CA LYS A 230 -0.86 -6.91 -14.36
C LYS A 230 -1.38 -6.20 -13.09
N LEU A 231 -2.61 -5.69 -13.12
CA LEU A 231 -3.26 -5.08 -11.96
C LEU A 231 -3.39 -6.07 -10.80
N ALA A 232 -3.81 -7.32 -11.07
CA ALA A 232 -3.89 -8.35 -10.04
C ALA A 232 -2.53 -8.65 -9.39
N GLN A 233 -1.47 -8.68 -10.18
CA GLN A 233 -0.09 -8.85 -9.68
C GLN A 233 0.32 -7.69 -8.77
N MET A 234 0.04 -6.45 -9.18
CA MET A 234 0.33 -5.25 -8.37
C MET A 234 -0.42 -5.27 -7.05
N LEU A 235 -1.73 -5.53 -7.07
CA LEU A 235 -2.54 -5.58 -5.86
C LEU A 235 -2.11 -6.68 -4.90
N SER A 236 -1.80 -7.87 -5.43
CA SER A 236 -1.26 -8.97 -4.62
C SER A 236 0.07 -8.59 -3.97
N ARG A 237 0.92 -7.83 -4.68
CA ARG A 237 2.19 -7.36 -4.13
C ARG A 237 1.98 -6.32 -3.03
N LEU A 238 1.07 -5.38 -3.22
CA LEU A 238 0.72 -4.39 -2.20
C LEU A 238 0.18 -5.03 -0.92
N GLN A 239 -0.68 -6.06 -1.04
CA GLN A 239 -1.15 -6.82 0.11
C GLN A 239 0.00 -7.49 0.87
N LYS A 240 0.94 -8.10 0.15
CA LYS A 240 2.12 -8.73 0.76
C LYS A 240 3.00 -7.72 1.47
N ILE A 241 3.30 -6.59 0.84
CA ILE A 241 4.09 -5.49 1.45
C ILE A 241 3.40 -4.99 2.72
N SER A 242 2.10 -4.73 2.66
CA SER A 242 1.32 -4.30 3.84
C SER A 242 1.41 -5.30 4.99
N GLU A 243 1.29 -6.58 4.70
CA GLU A 243 1.36 -7.64 5.70
C GLU A 243 2.78 -7.89 6.21
N GLU A 244 3.79 -7.81 5.34
CA GLU A 244 5.19 -8.07 5.65
C GLU A 244 5.75 -7.01 6.61
N TYR A 245 5.47 -5.73 6.32
CA TYR A 245 6.05 -4.58 7.03
C TYR A 245 5.09 -3.91 8.01
N ASN A 246 3.85 -4.41 8.13
CA ASN A 246 2.79 -3.79 8.93
C ASN A 246 2.61 -2.29 8.58
N VAL A 247 2.42 -2.00 7.28
CA VAL A 247 2.23 -0.66 6.73
C VAL A 247 0.84 -0.55 6.15
N ALA A 248 0.15 0.56 6.42
CA ALA A 248 -1.13 0.86 5.79
C ALA A 248 -0.93 1.18 4.29
N VAL A 249 -1.77 0.64 3.43
CA VAL A 249 -1.75 0.93 1.99
C VAL A 249 -3.03 1.66 1.61
N PHE A 250 -2.85 2.87 1.11
CA PHE A 250 -3.92 3.75 0.66
C PHE A 250 -3.82 3.94 -0.86
N VAL A 251 -4.86 3.58 -1.59
CA VAL A 251 -4.88 3.75 -3.05
C VAL A 251 -6.08 4.55 -3.49
N THR A 252 -5.88 5.44 -4.44
CA THR A 252 -6.98 6.12 -5.10
C THR A 252 -7.32 5.45 -6.42
N ASN A 253 -8.57 5.58 -6.82
CA ASN A 253 -9.05 5.06 -8.07
C ASN A 253 -9.97 6.08 -8.77
N GLN A 254 -10.08 5.97 -10.07
CA GLN A 254 -10.92 6.81 -10.90
C GLN A 254 -12.30 6.17 -11.12
N MET A 255 -13.28 7.00 -11.42
CA MET A 255 -14.62 6.57 -11.82
C MET A 255 -14.81 6.77 -13.33
N THR A 256 -15.59 5.92 -13.94
CA THR A 256 -16.01 6.07 -15.33
C THR A 256 -17.53 6.13 -15.43
N ALA A 257 -18.04 6.86 -16.42
CA ALA A 257 -19.45 6.80 -16.74
C ALA A 257 -19.80 5.40 -17.27
N ASP A 258 -20.94 4.86 -16.85
CA ASP A 258 -21.49 3.64 -17.43
C ASP A 258 -22.37 3.99 -18.62
N PRO A 259 -21.97 3.67 -19.87
CA PRO A 259 -22.77 4.01 -21.05
C PRO A 259 -24.16 3.34 -21.07
N GLY A 260 -24.32 2.24 -20.33
CA GLY A 260 -25.59 1.51 -20.22
C GLY A 260 -26.56 2.07 -19.17
N ALA A 261 -26.10 2.94 -18.28
CA ALA A 261 -26.93 3.47 -17.19
C ALA A 261 -28.04 4.45 -17.66
N GLY A 262 -27.92 5.01 -18.87
CA GLY A 262 -28.95 5.86 -19.44
C GLY A 262 -30.26 5.15 -19.79
N MET A 263 -30.27 3.82 -19.83
CA MET A 263 -31.46 2.99 -20.10
C MET A 263 -32.12 2.42 -18.84
N THR A 264 -31.45 2.51 -17.69
CA THR A 264 -31.96 2.04 -16.41
C THR A 264 -32.02 3.21 -15.45
N PHE A 265 -33.12 3.36 -14.69
CA PHE A 265 -33.29 4.36 -13.64
C PHE A 265 -32.32 4.11 -12.44
N GLN A 266 -31.04 3.91 -12.69
CA GLN A 266 -30.03 3.81 -11.65
C GLN A 266 -29.65 5.18 -11.15
N ALA A 267 -29.70 5.39 -9.83
CA ALA A 267 -29.42 6.65 -9.16
C ALA A 267 -27.96 7.16 -9.34
N ASP A 268 -27.03 6.30 -9.74
CA ASP A 268 -25.63 6.67 -9.97
C ASP A 268 -25.03 5.94 -11.18
N PRO A 269 -24.88 6.62 -12.33
CA PRO A 269 -24.40 6.05 -13.58
C PRO A 269 -22.86 5.88 -13.63
N LYS A 270 -22.16 6.01 -12.49
CA LYS A 270 -20.70 5.94 -12.44
C LYS A 270 -20.23 4.65 -11.79
N LYS A 271 -19.26 4.01 -12.41
CA LYS A 271 -18.62 2.78 -11.89
C LYS A 271 -17.13 3.00 -11.63
N PRO A 272 -16.58 2.39 -10.56
CA PRO A 272 -15.14 2.39 -10.33
C PRO A 272 -14.43 1.61 -11.44
N ILE A 273 -13.29 2.12 -11.88
CA ILE A 273 -12.43 1.46 -12.86
C ILE A 273 -11.66 0.34 -12.16
N GLY A 274 -11.26 -0.71 -12.90
CA GLY A 274 -10.50 -1.85 -12.36
C GLY A 274 -11.33 -3.12 -12.17
N GLY A 275 -12.67 -2.99 -12.20
CA GLY A 275 -13.58 -4.13 -12.18
C GLY A 275 -13.48 -4.98 -10.90
N HIS A 276 -13.82 -6.28 -11.03
CA HIS A 276 -13.86 -7.21 -9.91
C HIS A 276 -12.50 -7.46 -9.26
N ILE A 277 -11.40 -7.38 -10.00
CA ILE A 277 -10.05 -7.62 -9.45
C ILE A 277 -9.72 -6.60 -8.37
N LEU A 278 -9.95 -5.32 -8.64
CA LEU A 278 -9.74 -4.27 -7.66
C LEU A 278 -10.75 -4.39 -6.49
N ALA A 279 -11.99 -4.75 -6.80
CA ALA A 279 -13.03 -4.93 -5.79
C ALA A 279 -12.69 -6.03 -4.78
N HIS A 280 -12.17 -7.18 -5.24
CA HIS A 280 -11.81 -8.28 -4.35
C HIS A 280 -10.48 -8.10 -3.61
N ALA A 281 -9.55 -7.34 -4.19
CA ALA A 281 -8.27 -7.06 -3.53
C ALA A 281 -8.39 -5.99 -2.43
N SER A 282 -9.42 -5.15 -2.51
CA SER A 282 -9.64 -4.06 -1.53
C SER A 282 -10.30 -4.60 -0.27
N THR A 283 -9.75 -4.26 0.89
CA THR A 283 -10.36 -4.61 2.17
C THR A 283 -11.53 -3.68 2.49
N THR A 284 -11.32 -2.37 2.36
CA THR A 284 -12.38 -1.37 2.58
C THR A 284 -12.43 -0.41 1.40
N ARG A 285 -13.61 -0.16 0.88
CA ARG A 285 -13.85 0.75 -0.23
C ARG A 285 -14.75 1.89 0.19
N ILE A 286 -14.26 3.12 -0.05
CA ILE A 286 -14.99 4.33 0.27
C ILE A 286 -15.22 5.12 -1.02
N SER A 287 -16.46 5.48 -1.30
CA SER A 287 -16.80 6.40 -2.37
C SER A 287 -16.88 7.82 -1.82
N LEU A 288 -16.28 8.77 -2.55
CA LEU A 288 -16.33 10.19 -2.24
C LEU A 288 -17.18 10.92 -3.28
N ARG A 289 -18.11 11.74 -2.84
CA ARG A 289 -18.94 12.56 -3.73
C ARG A 289 -19.01 14.02 -3.25
N LYS A 290 -19.27 14.92 -4.17
CA LYS A 290 -19.48 16.33 -3.83
C LYS A 290 -20.81 16.49 -3.09
N GLY A 291 -20.77 17.18 -1.97
CA GLY A 291 -21.93 17.66 -1.22
C GLY A 291 -22.33 19.09 -1.63
N ARG A 292 -23.03 19.79 -0.75
CA ARG A 292 -23.37 21.20 -0.94
C ARG A 292 -22.18 22.08 -0.60
N GLY A 293 -21.89 23.08 -1.44
CA GLY A 293 -20.78 24.02 -1.23
C GLY A 293 -19.42 23.30 -1.12
N GLU A 294 -18.73 23.53 -0.02
CA GLU A 294 -17.42 22.94 0.28
C GLU A 294 -17.49 21.54 0.89
N LEU A 295 -18.69 21.07 1.20
CA LEU A 295 -18.89 19.77 1.83
C LEU A 295 -18.62 18.64 0.86
N ARG A 296 -18.16 17.53 1.43
CA ARG A 296 -17.96 16.25 0.74
C ARG A 296 -18.61 15.15 1.55
N ILE A 297 -19.06 14.12 0.88
CA ILE A 297 -19.70 12.97 1.48
C ILE A 297 -18.85 11.75 1.16
N ALA A 298 -18.41 11.07 2.19
CA ALA A 298 -17.77 9.77 2.11
C ALA A 298 -18.79 8.70 2.44
N LYS A 299 -18.87 7.65 1.61
CA LYS A 299 -19.73 6.49 1.85
C LYS A 299 -18.89 5.22 1.85
N ILE A 300 -19.07 4.37 2.87
CA ILE A 300 -18.55 3.00 2.81
C ILE A 300 -19.34 2.25 1.75
N PHE A 301 -18.64 1.82 0.74
CA PHE A 301 -19.21 1.05 -0.36
C PHE A 301 -19.08 -0.46 -0.13
N ASP A 302 -18.02 -0.86 0.56
CA ASP A 302 -17.73 -2.25 0.92
C ASP A 302 -16.72 -2.29 2.08
N SER A 303 -16.98 -3.14 3.08
CA SER A 303 -16.07 -3.38 4.20
C SER A 303 -16.42 -4.69 4.88
N PRO A 304 -15.44 -5.50 5.29
CA PRO A 304 -15.70 -6.73 6.03
C PRO A 304 -16.12 -6.48 7.48
N ASP A 305 -15.79 -5.30 8.02
CA ASP A 305 -15.92 -5.02 9.46
C ASP A 305 -16.98 -3.94 9.75
N MET A 306 -17.46 -3.21 8.73
CA MET A 306 -18.35 -2.06 8.90
C MET A 306 -19.60 -2.15 8.01
N PRO A 307 -20.77 -1.76 8.54
CA PRO A 307 -21.95 -1.59 7.72
C PRO A 307 -21.81 -0.40 6.75
N GLU A 308 -22.67 -0.34 5.74
CA GLU A 308 -22.79 0.86 4.91
C GLU A 308 -23.13 2.07 5.79
N ASN A 309 -22.32 3.10 5.69
CA ASN A 309 -22.47 4.34 6.44
C ASN A 309 -21.95 5.52 5.61
N GLU A 310 -22.42 6.72 5.91
CA GLU A 310 -21.97 7.96 5.27
C GLU A 310 -21.47 8.95 6.31
N ALA A 311 -20.38 9.66 6.00
CA ALA A 311 -19.87 10.79 6.77
C ALA A 311 -19.77 12.02 5.89
N THR A 312 -20.10 13.18 6.46
CA THR A 312 -19.94 14.47 5.78
C THR A 312 -18.72 15.19 6.34
N PHE A 313 -17.86 15.69 5.48
CA PHE A 313 -16.66 16.41 5.86
C PHE A 313 -16.44 17.63 4.94
N ALA A 314 -15.63 18.57 5.42
CA ALA A 314 -15.22 19.74 4.64
C ALA A 314 -13.75 19.61 4.22
N ILE A 315 -13.43 20.18 3.04
CA ILE A 315 -12.04 20.39 2.61
C ILE A 315 -11.67 21.83 2.89
N THR A 316 -10.76 22.02 3.82
CA THR A 316 -10.28 23.33 4.26
C THR A 316 -8.81 23.53 3.88
N PRO A 317 -8.23 24.75 4.02
CA PRO A 317 -6.79 24.95 3.93
C PRO A 317 -5.99 23.99 4.85
N GLY A 318 -6.43 23.75 6.06
CA GLY A 318 -5.83 22.79 6.99
C GLY A 318 -6.21 21.31 6.76
N GLY A 319 -6.67 20.91 5.57
CA GLY A 319 -6.98 19.54 5.20
C GLY A 319 -8.44 19.14 5.41
N ILE A 320 -8.69 17.88 5.76
CA ILE A 320 -10.01 17.35 6.07
C ILE A 320 -10.43 17.83 7.46
N ALA A 321 -11.64 18.37 7.58
CA ALA A 321 -12.22 18.80 8.83
C ALA A 321 -13.71 18.39 8.91
N ASP A 322 -14.29 18.44 10.09
CA ASP A 322 -15.72 18.21 10.27
C ASP A 322 -16.52 19.27 9.51
N ALA A 323 -17.69 18.86 9.02
CA ALA A 323 -18.63 19.78 8.42
C ALA A 323 -19.08 20.78 9.51
N LYS A 324 -18.91 22.08 9.26
CA LYS A 324 -19.56 23.09 10.08
C LYS A 324 -21.03 23.14 9.68
N GLU A 325 -21.93 22.96 10.66
CA GLU A 325 -23.36 23.16 10.48
C GLU A 325 -23.69 24.58 10.02
#